data_c614703d11a0152e8994552767f035cb
#
_entry.id   c614703d11a0152e8994552767f035cb
#
_cell.length_a   1.000
_cell.length_b   1.000
_cell.length_c   1.000
_cell.angle_alpha   90.00
_cell.angle_beta   90.00
_cell.angle_gamma   90.00
#
_symmetry.space_group_name_H-M   'P 1'
#
loop_
_entity.id
_entity.type
_entity.pdbx_description
1 polymer ?
#
loop_
_entity_poly.entity_id
_entity_poly.type
_entity_poly.pdbx_seq_one_letter_code
_entity_poly.pdbx_strand_id
1 'polypeptide(L)'
;MLCKKCKKQIEDDSIYCRFCGKKQASEEAPRKKNRRAYGTGSVVKLSGNRQKPYEARISKGGEQISIGTFPSRKEALIALENVNLNGISNIYNATFEDVYKMLLAQKENKVGNSGMTGYAASFGHLKSLATMRMRDVRTVHFQSIIDDEYKSGLSYSSIKKIQTLGSMMCKIAMANDLMSKNYALLTNMPLSEPKSEKPSFTSEQLELLWQLSDTEDTAAIIVALCYNGMRLNEFLDIKKEHVDLDKRLIYAPGSKTEAGKDRIIVIPTDLVPIYERLMSMPGEYLCTSPKGKRYNDRNFRNRLFYAFLDQHGLNPDGKHSPNSCRHTYAYLCVKYKLEQKATMDLIGHAKFSTTAEIYATATAKDIEFLIQEADKLRRR
;
A
#
# COMPACT_ATOMS: atom_id res chain seq x y z
N MET A 1 72.24 40.08 -2.63
CA MET A 1 71.55 39.94 -1.31
C MET A 1 72.46 39.44 -0.21
N LEU A 2 72.11 39.63 1.09
CA LEU A 2 72.87 39.08 2.23
C LEU A 2 72.41 37.65 2.54
N CYS A 3 73.31 36.74 2.74
CA CYS A 3 73.00 35.36 3.13
C CYS A 3 72.27 35.34 4.48
N LYS A 4 71.11 34.58 4.51
CA LYS A 4 70.25 34.47 5.69
C LYS A 4 70.95 33.84 6.91
N LYS A 5 72.05 33.05 6.73
CA LYS A 5 72.81 32.40 7.80
C LYS A 5 74.08 33.16 8.19
N CYS A 6 75.04 33.43 7.28
CA CYS A 6 76.34 33.98 7.62
C CYS A 6 76.45 35.49 7.37
N LYS A 7 75.34 36.14 6.88
CA LYS A 7 75.25 37.59 6.64
C LYS A 7 76.27 38.16 5.61
N LYS A 8 77.03 37.30 4.92
CA LYS A 8 77.96 37.76 3.89
C LYS A 8 77.14 38.05 2.60
N GLN A 9 77.67 38.99 1.82
CA GLN A 9 77.09 39.40 0.57
C GLN A 9 77.24 38.30 -0.49
N ILE A 10 76.15 37.94 -1.16
CA ILE A 10 76.10 36.98 -2.24
C ILE A 10 75.32 37.56 -3.39
N GLU A 11 75.38 36.95 -4.57
CA GLU A 11 74.61 37.38 -5.75
C GLU A 11 73.10 37.22 -5.51
N ASP A 12 72.31 38.09 -6.11
CA ASP A 12 70.89 38.19 -5.82
C ASP A 12 70.09 37.00 -6.31
N ASP A 13 70.63 36.22 -7.25
CA ASP A 13 70.09 35.01 -7.82
C ASP A 13 70.62 33.69 -7.20
N SER A 14 71.52 33.81 -6.18
CA SER A 14 72.14 32.63 -5.58
C SER A 14 71.18 31.74 -4.85
N ILE A 15 70.98 30.50 -5.34
CA ILE A 15 70.20 29.45 -4.68
C ILE A 15 70.85 28.96 -3.38
N TYR A 16 72.18 28.95 -3.34
CA TYR A 16 72.99 28.58 -2.15
C TYR A 16 74.04 29.59 -1.87
N CYS A 17 74.33 29.84 -0.60
CA CYS A 17 75.45 30.72 -0.18
C CYS A 17 76.76 29.99 -0.44
N ARG A 18 77.67 30.63 -1.26
CA ARG A 18 78.99 30.13 -1.58
C ARG A 18 79.96 30.08 -0.36
N PHE A 19 79.60 30.78 0.71
CA PHE A 19 80.46 30.83 1.89
C PHE A 19 80.09 29.86 3.01
N CYS A 20 78.80 29.47 3.13
CA CYS A 20 78.32 28.63 4.21
C CYS A 20 77.40 27.50 3.76
N GLY A 21 77.18 27.31 2.46
CA GLY A 21 76.35 26.28 1.86
C GLY A 21 74.85 26.37 2.15
N LYS A 22 74.38 27.37 2.88
CA LYS A 22 72.98 27.52 3.22
C LYS A 22 72.12 27.86 1.98
N LYS A 23 71.11 27.07 1.72
CA LYS A 23 70.11 27.38 0.69
C LYS A 23 69.39 28.68 1.01
N GLN A 24 69.38 29.62 0.09
CA GLN A 24 68.64 30.86 0.18
C GLN A 24 67.18 30.54 -0.35
N ALA A 25 66.21 30.92 0.43
CA ALA A 25 64.83 30.69 -0.05
C ALA A 25 64.59 31.59 -1.26
N SER A 26 64.40 31.04 -2.42
CA SER A 26 63.62 31.71 -3.47
C SER A 26 62.24 32.04 -2.87
N GLU A 27 61.74 33.24 -3.11
CA GLU A 27 60.31 33.49 -2.88
C GLU A 27 59.54 32.52 -3.74
N GLU A 28 59.13 31.39 -3.12
CA GLU A 28 58.15 30.53 -3.78
C GLU A 28 56.92 31.39 -4.03
N ALA A 29 56.63 31.66 -5.28
CA ALA A 29 55.37 32.28 -5.66
C ALA A 29 54.23 31.57 -4.90
N PRO A 30 53.28 32.28 -4.29
CA PRO A 30 52.23 31.65 -3.50
C PRO A 30 51.58 30.58 -4.34
N ARG A 31 51.67 29.31 -3.87
CA ARG A 31 51.01 28.16 -4.56
C ARG A 31 49.59 28.55 -4.81
N LYS A 32 49.20 28.78 -6.08
CA LYS A 32 47.82 29.03 -6.47
C LYS A 32 46.98 27.86 -5.91
N LYS A 33 46.21 28.14 -4.86
CA LYS A 33 45.21 27.17 -4.38
C LYS A 33 44.30 26.90 -5.57
N ASN A 34 44.35 25.70 -6.12
CA ASN A 34 43.43 25.23 -7.17
C ASN A 34 41.99 25.33 -6.63
N ARG A 35 41.38 26.48 -6.86
CA ARG A 35 39.96 26.65 -6.53
C ARG A 35 39.14 25.92 -7.61
N ARG A 36 38.20 25.11 -7.17
CA ARG A 36 37.23 24.49 -8.09
C ARG A 36 36.38 25.58 -8.76
N ALA A 37 35.85 25.31 -9.94
CA ALA A 37 34.94 26.21 -10.63
C ALA A 37 33.76 26.56 -9.74
N TYR A 38 33.23 27.77 -9.91
CA TYR A 38 32.05 28.23 -9.16
C TYR A 38 30.86 27.28 -9.41
N GLY A 39 30.15 26.93 -8.32
CA GLY A 39 28.98 26.02 -8.43
C GLY A 39 29.31 24.52 -8.33
N THR A 40 30.58 24.10 -8.46
CA THR A 40 30.95 22.66 -8.45
C THR A 40 31.10 22.07 -7.04
N GLY A 41 30.78 22.83 -6.00
CA GLY A 41 30.83 22.39 -4.61
C GLY A 41 32.24 22.42 -3.98
N SER A 42 32.29 22.09 -2.71
CA SER A 42 33.54 22.11 -1.90
C SER A 42 33.67 20.87 -1.03
N VAL A 43 34.90 20.47 -0.73
CA VAL A 43 35.21 19.45 0.25
C VAL A 43 35.93 20.12 1.43
N VAL A 44 35.31 20.00 2.60
CA VAL A 44 35.83 20.55 3.86
C VAL A 44 36.33 19.44 4.77
N LYS A 45 37.47 19.57 5.39
CA LYS A 45 37.93 18.64 6.43
C LYS A 45 37.34 19.10 7.78
N LEU A 46 36.53 18.25 8.37
CA LEU A 46 35.94 18.48 9.68
C LEU A 46 36.99 18.28 10.78
N SER A 47 36.91 19.04 11.86
CA SER A 47 37.75 18.94 13.03
C SER A 47 37.43 17.73 13.90
N GLY A 48 38.37 17.27 14.71
CA GLY A 48 38.24 16.14 15.63
C GLY A 48 38.60 14.78 15.01
N ASN A 49 38.68 13.75 15.87
CA ASN A 49 39.02 12.37 15.48
C ASN A 49 37.78 11.63 14.93
N ARG A 50 37.54 11.76 13.62
CA ARG A 50 36.36 11.21 12.93
C ARG A 50 36.76 10.14 11.93
N GLN A 51 36.02 9.06 11.87
CA GLN A 51 36.20 8.00 10.84
C GLN A 51 35.97 8.54 9.42
N LYS A 52 35.13 9.55 9.25
CA LYS A 52 34.79 10.20 7.96
C LYS A 52 35.00 11.71 8.06
N PRO A 53 36.25 12.19 8.00
CA PRO A 53 36.57 13.60 8.28
C PRO A 53 36.31 14.55 7.08
N TYR A 54 36.00 14.06 5.87
CA TYR A 54 35.84 14.92 4.71
C TYR A 54 34.38 15.07 4.38
N GLU A 55 33.86 16.30 4.48
CA GLU A 55 32.49 16.61 4.10
C GLU A 55 32.45 17.26 2.72
N ALA A 56 31.62 16.70 1.83
CA ALA A 56 31.29 17.25 0.52
C ALA A 56 30.06 18.16 0.64
N ARG A 57 30.15 19.39 0.15
CA ARG A 57 29.09 20.41 0.18
C ARG A 57 28.90 21.03 -1.18
N ILE A 58 27.64 21.33 -1.53
CA ILE A 58 27.31 22.12 -2.72
C ILE A 58 26.34 23.24 -2.33
N SER A 59 26.41 24.38 -3.03
CA SER A 59 25.48 25.48 -2.82
C SER A 59 24.44 25.49 -3.92
N LYS A 60 23.14 25.57 -3.55
CA LYS A 60 22.01 25.71 -4.45
C LYS A 60 21.02 26.72 -3.87
N GLY A 61 20.67 27.74 -4.64
CA GLY A 61 19.72 28.76 -4.19
C GLY A 61 20.16 29.54 -2.95
N GLY A 62 21.50 29.69 -2.72
CA GLY A 62 22.03 30.35 -1.52
C GLY A 62 22.21 29.45 -0.29
N GLU A 63 21.65 28.26 -0.30
CA GLU A 63 21.76 27.28 0.79
C GLU A 63 22.90 26.29 0.54
N GLN A 64 23.62 25.92 1.62
CA GLN A 64 24.65 24.88 1.56
C GLN A 64 24.03 23.51 1.89
N ILE A 65 24.07 22.62 0.90
CA ILE A 65 23.58 21.25 1.01
C ILE A 65 24.75 20.31 1.24
N SER A 66 24.75 19.57 2.36
CA SER A 66 25.72 18.51 2.63
C SER A 66 25.43 17.29 1.77
N ILE A 67 26.39 16.86 0.95
CA ILE A 67 26.32 15.65 0.15
C ILE A 67 26.58 14.41 1.00
N GLY A 68 27.46 14.54 2.00
CA GLY A 68 27.82 13.48 2.92
C GLY A 68 29.22 13.67 3.51
N THR A 69 29.60 12.77 4.43
CA THR A 69 30.94 12.70 5.00
C THR A 69 31.65 11.42 4.53
N PHE A 70 32.93 11.51 4.21
CA PHE A 70 33.73 10.47 3.56
C PHE A 70 35.05 10.23 4.29
N PRO A 71 35.62 9.00 4.24
CA PRO A 71 36.90 8.68 4.85
C PRO A 71 38.05 9.43 4.17
N SER A 72 37.97 9.67 2.87
CA SER A 72 38.99 10.32 2.08
C SER A 72 38.47 11.54 1.30
N ARG A 73 39.36 12.48 1.03
CA ARG A 73 39.05 13.63 0.16
C ARG A 73 38.70 13.20 -1.27
N LYS A 74 39.32 12.11 -1.74
CA LYS A 74 39.09 11.56 -3.08
C LYS A 74 37.64 11.08 -3.22
N GLU A 75 37.14 10.31 -2.26
CA GLU A 75 35.75 9.86 -2.25
C GLU A 75 34.75 11.01 -2.15
N ALA A 76 35.04 12.02 -1.33
CA ALA A 76 34.21 13.22 -1.25
C ALA A 76 34.17 13.99 -2.58
N LEU A 77 35.25 14.01 -3.34
CA LEU A 77 35.30 14.64 -4.67
C LEU A 77 34.49 13.84 -5.71
N ILE A 78 34.63 12.52 -5.69
CA ILE A 78 33.82 11.62 -6.58
C ILE A 78 32.32 11.81 -6.31
N ALA A 79 31.93 11.89 -5.03
CA ALA A 79 30.55 12.14 -4.66
C ALA A 79 30.03 13.50 -5.17
N LEU A 80 30.84 14.55 -5.09
CA LEU A 80 30.50 15.86 -5.69
C LEU A 80 30.37 15.82 -7.21
N GLU A 81 31.22 15.08 -7.87
CA GLU A 81 31.21 14.94 -9.33
C GLU A 81 29.94 14.21 -9.81
N ASN A 82 29.57 13.13 -9.14
CA ASN A 82 28.33 12.42 -9.40
C ASN A 82 27.09 13.30 -9.20
N VAL A 83 27.07 14.14 -8.19
CA VAL A 83 25.95 15.06 -7.93
C VAL A 83 25.91 16.19 -8.97
N ASN A 84 27.05 16.71 -9.42
CA ASN A 84 27.11 17.74 -10.45
C ASN A 84 26.62 17.23 -11.81
N LEU A 85 26.87 15.95 -12.13
CA LEU A 85 26.40 15.32 -13.36
C LEU A 85 24.89 15.08 -13.37
N ASN A 86 24.31 14.72 -12.22
CA ASN A 86 22.91 14.31 -12.10
C ASN A 86 21.99 15.42 -11.54
N GLY A 87 22.54 16.57 -11.16
CA GLY A 87 21.81 17.64 -10.49
C GLY A 87 21.54 17.33 -9.00
N ILE A 88 20.95 18.29 -8.29
CA ILE A 88 20.55 18.16 -6.90
C ILE A 88 19.05 18.39 -6.79
N SER A 89 18.33 17.41 -6.26
CA SER A 89 16.95 17.57 -5.84
C SER A 89 16.85 18.56 -4.66
N ASN A 90 15.78 19.36 -4.61
CA ASN A 90 15.50 20.23 -3.46
C ASN A 90 15.31 19.47 -2.16
N ILE A 91 14.95 18.18 -2.25
CA ILE A 91 14.77 17.27 -1.12
C ILE A 91 15.91 16.26 -0.99
N TYR A 92 17.12 16.59 -1.45
CA TYR A 92 18.27 15.67 -1.49
C TYR A 92 18.58 14.98 -0.17
N ASN A 93 18.34 15.66 0.95
CA ASN A 93 18.56 15.13 2.31
C ASN A 93 17.27 14.58 2.95
N ALA A 94 16.15 14.49 2.24
CA ALA A 94 14.91 13.96 2.78
C ALA A 94 15.10 12.55 3.34
N THR A 95 14.57 12.34 4.52
CA THR A 95 14.53 11.04 5.17
C THR A 95 13.44 10.16 4.56
N PHE A 96 13.45 8.88 4.88
CA PHE A 96 12.41 7.95 4.50
C PHE A 96 11.04 8.41 5.05
N GLU A 97 11.01 8.94 6.29
CA GLU A 97 9.78 9.50 6.86
C GLU A 97 9.29 10.76 6.14
N ASP A 98 10.19 11.63 5.68
CA ASP A 98 9.80 12.83 4.91
C ASP A 98 9.13 12.43 3.59
N VAL A 99 9.65 11.42 2.89
CA VAL A 99 9.02 10.88 1.67
C VAL A 99 7.68 10.21 1.97
N TYR A 100 7.54 9.57 3.14
CA TYR A 100 6.25 9.05 3.58
C TYR A 100 5.22 10.18 3.79
N LYS A 101 5.60 11.28 4.44
CA LYS A 101 4.73 12.46 4.59
C LYS A 101 4.32 13.06 3.24
N MET A 102 5.25 13.11 2.27
CA MET A 102 4.94 13.53 0.90
C MET A 102 3.93 12.59 0.23
N LEU A 103 4.07 11.28 0.43
CA LEU A 103 3.09 10.30 -0.06
C LEU A 103 1.70 10.54 0.52
N LEU A 104 1.61 10.73 1.84
CA LEU A 104 0.33 11.00 2.50
C LEU A 104 -0.34 12.25 1.94
N ALA A 105 0.40 13.35 1.78
CA ALA A 105 -0.10 14.58 1.17
C ALA A 105 -0.61 14.38 -0.27
N GLN A 106 0.09 13.58 -1.09
CA GLN A 106 -0.38 13.25 -2.45
C GLN A 106 -1.64 12.37 -2.47
N LYS A 107 -1.90 11.61 -1.38
CA LYS A 107 -3.04 10.70 -1.25
C LYS A 107 -4.21 11.33 -0.48
N GLU A 108 -4.00 12.46 0.15
CA GLU A 108 -5.06 13.22 0.80
C GLU A 108 -6.19 13.51 -0.20
N ASN A 109 -7.43 13.34 0.21
CA ASN A 109 -8.64 13.45 -0.61
C ASN A 109 -8.76 12.47 -1.81
N LYS A 110 -7.77 11.58 -2.04
CA LYS A 110 -7.82 10.56 -3.10
C LYS A 110 -8.04 9.15 -2.55
N VAL A 111 -7.78 8.96 -1.26
CA VAL A 111 -7.88 7.65 -0.59
C VAL A 111 -8.69 7.81 0.68
N GLY A 112 -9.71 6.97 0.86
CA GLY A 112 -10.54 7.00 2.06
C GLY A 112 -9.77 6.58 3.33
N ASN A 113 -10.35 6.86 4.50
CA ASN A 113 -9.75 6.63 5.83
C ASN A 113 -9.16 5.23 6.01
N SER A 114 -9.83 4.18 5.52
CA SER A 114 -9.33 2.79 5.62
C SER A 114 -8.03 2.58 4.85
N GLY A 115 -7.85 3.26 3.71
CA GLY A 115 -6.61 3.22 2.94
C GLY A 115 -5.48 3.95 3.64
N MET A 116 -5.77 5.12 4.23
CA MET A 116 -4.79 5.88 5.03
C MET A 116 -4.34 5.07 6.26
N THR A 117 -5.28 4.42 6.96
CA THR A 117 -4.95 3.49 8.06
C THR A 117 -4.09 2.32 7.57
N GLY A 118 -4.35 1.79 6.37
CA GLY A 118 -3.53 0.75 5.75
C GLY A 118 -2.09 1.21 5.45
N TYR A 119 -1.91 2.45 5.00
CA TYR A 119 -0.57 3.04 4.83
C TYR A 119 0.15 3.21 6.16
N ALA A 120 -0.54 3.70 7.19
CA ALA A 120 0.04 3.85 8.52
C ALA A 120 0.48 2.50 9.13
N ALA A 121 -0.34 1.47 9.01
CA ALA A 121 0.01 0.11 9.44
C ALA A 121 1.24 -0.42 8.70
N SER A 122 1.27 -0.29 7.36
CA SER A 122 2.42 -0.72 6.55
C SER A 122 3.69 0.08 6.86
N PHE A 123 3.57 1.38 7.15
CA PHE A 123 4.71 2.21 7.56
C PHE A 123 5.25 1.82 8.94
N GLY A 124 4.38 1.35 9.84
CA GLY A 124 4.79 0.80 11.13
C GLY A 124 5.87 -0.27 11.01
N HIS A 125 5.75 -1.18 10.05
CA HIS A 125 6.75 -2.21 9.74
C HIS A 125 8.03 -1.64 9.10
N LEU A 126 7.96 -0.51 8.39
CA LEU A 126 9.10 0.17 7.76
C LEU A 126 9.75 1.23 8.67
N LYS A 127 9.31 1.35 9.92
CA LYS A 127 9.72 2.43 10.84
C LYS A 127 11.21 2.44 11.14
N SER A 128 11.88 1.30 11.08
CA SER A 128 13.36 1.21 11.23
C SER A 128 14.11 2.03 10.19
N LEU A 129 13.51 2.33 9.04
CA LEU A 129 14.09 3.14 7.98
C LEU A 129 13.79 4.65 8.15
N ALA A 130 12.91 5.05 9.06
CA ALA A 130 12.33 6.40 9.14
C ALA A 130 13.38 7.52 9.10
N THR A 131 14.46 7.37 9.85
CA THR A 131 15.55 8.39 9.96
C THR A 131 16.63 8.26 8.88
N MET A 132 16.61 7.18 8.10
CA MET A 132 17.56 6.97 7.00
C MET A 132 17.27 7.95 5.86
N ARG A 133 18.30 8.53 5.25
CA ARG A 133 18.08 9.35 4.05
C ARG A 133 17.55 8.49 2.93
N MET A 134 16.50 8.94 2.27
CA MET A 134 15.83 8.18 1.22
C MET A 134 16.77 7.72 0.10
N ARG A 135 17.73 8.56 -0.26
CA ARG A 135 18.76 8.25 -1.28
C ARG A 135 19.71 7.11 -0.89
N ASP A 136 19.81 6.78 0.41
CA ASP A 136 20.69 5.72 0.92
C ASP A 136 19.95 4.39 1.11
N VAL A 137 18.63 4.39 0.97
CA VAL A 137 17.80 3.17 1.04
C VAL A 137 18.08 2.27 -0.16
N ARG A 138 18.25 0.98 0.09
CA ARG A 138 18.56 -0.06 -0.90
C ARG A 138 17.66 -1.28 -0.72
N THR A 139 17.67 -2.17 -1.70
CA THR A 139 16.92 -3.44 -1.66
C THR A 139 17.19 -4.25 -0.39
N VAL A 140 18.43 -4.29 0.10
CA VAL A 140 18.80 -5.04 1.31
C VAL A 140 18.01 -4.58 2.55
N HIS A 141 17.72 -3.31 2.67
CA HIS A 141 16.95 -2.77 3.80
C HIS A 141 15.48 -3.23 3.75
N PHE A 142 14.86 -3.20 2.57
CA PHE A 142 13.51 -3.74 2.38
C PHE A 142 13.48 -5.26 2.55
N GLN A 143 14.50 -5.95 2.02
CA GLN A 143 14.58 -7.41 2.10
C GLN A 143 14.68 -7.89 3.55
N SER A 144 15.54 -7.27 4.35
CA SER A 144 15.65 -7.60 5.78
C SER A 144 14.30 -7.51 6.49
N ILE A 145 13.55 -6.41 6.25
CA ILE A 145 12.23 -6.23 6.87
C ILE A 145 11.25 -7.31 6.39
N ILE A 146 11.21 -7.60 5.08
CA ILE A 146 10.33 -8.62 4.51
C ILE A 146 10.64 -9.99 5.12
N ASP A 147 11.93 -10.34 5.25
CA ASP A 147 12.38 -11.62 5.80
C ASP A 147 12.03 -11.75 7.29
N ASP A 148 12.20 -10.67 8.07
CA ASP A 148 11.89 -10.63 9.49
C ASP A 148 10.38 -10.73 9.73
N GLU A 149 9.58 -10.00 8.95
CA GLU A 149 8.11 -10.04 9.05
C GLU A 149 7.56 -11.41 8.60
N TYR A 150 8.16 -12.03 7.61
CA TYR A 150 7.80 -13.40 7.20
C TYR A 150 8.12 -14.42 8.28
N LYS A 151 9.30 -14.34 8.89
CA LYS A 151 9.68 -15.19 10.03
C LYS A 151 8.75 -15.00 11.24
N SER A 152 8.23 -13.79 11.46
CA SER A 152 7.26 -13.50 12.51
C SER A 152 5.86 -14.07 12.23
N GLY A 153 5.62 -14.67 11.06
CA GLY A 153 4.34 -15.25 10.66
C GLY A 153 3.38 -14.26 9.99
N LEU A 154 3.87 -13.10 9.54
CA LEU A 154 3.02 -12.16 8.82
C LEU A 154 2.60 -12.75 7.46
N SER A 155 1.31 -12.67 7.13
CA SER A 155 0.77 -13.22 5.88
C SER A 155 1.39 -12.58 4.63
N TYR A 156 1.52 -13.35 3.54
CA TYR A 156 1.97 -12.86 2.25
C TYR A 156 1.24 -11.57 1.81
N SER A 157 -0.08 -11.52 2.02
CA SER A 157 -0.89 -10.36 1.65
C SER A 157 -0.52 -9.10 2.42
N SER A 158 -0.13 -9.23 3.68
CA SER A 158 0.34 -8.12 4.53
C SER A 158 1.74 -7.67 4.12
N ILE A 159 2.66 -8.61 3.89
CA ILE A 159 4.01 -8.33 3.38
C ILE A 159 3.93 -7.62 2.02
N LYS A 160 3.01 -8.05 1.15
CA LYS A 160 2.79 -7.38 -0.15
C LYS A 160 2.33 -5.93 -0.01
N LYS A 161 1.56 -5.60 1.03
CA LYS A 161 1.18 -4.20 1.32
C LYS A 161 2.38 -3.37 1.77
N ILE A 162 3.27 -3.94 2.58
CA ILE A 162 4.53 -3.30 3.00
C ILE A 162 5.40 -3.00 1.77
N GLN A 163 5.63 -3.99 0.90
CA GLN A 163 6.37 -3.81 -0.35
C GLN A 163 5.71 -2.74 -1.24
N THR A 164 4.38 -2.76 -1.34
CA THR A 164 3.63 -1.78 -2.15
C THR A 164 3.82 -0.37 -1.64
N LEU A 165 3.74 -0.15 -0.32
CA LEU A 165 4.02 1.16 0.28
C LEU A 165 5.46 1.61 0.00
N GLY A 166 6.45 0.75 0.25
CA GLY A 166 7.85 1.02 -0.07
C GLY A 166 8.06 1.38 -1.54
N SER A 167 7.40 0.64 -2.44
CA SER A 167 7.44 0.92 -3.88
C SER A 167 6.84 2.28 -4.25
N MET A 168 5.74 2.68 -3.62
CA MET A 168 5.15 4.00 -3.84
C MET A 168 6.09 5.11 -3.37
N MET A 169 6.74 4.94 -2.23
CA MET A 169 7.74 5.89 -1.73
C MET A 169 8.98 5.95 -2.63
N CYS A 170 9.48 4.81 -3.10
CA CYS A 170 10.56 4.77 -4.09
C CYS A 170 10.19 5.50 -5.38
N LYS A 171 8.95 5.40 -5.87
CA LYS A 171 8.48 6.15 -7.05
C LYS A 171 8.54 7.66 -6.83
N ILE A 172 8.15 8.16 -5.66
CA ILE A 172 8.28 9.58 -5.31
C ILE A 172 9.76 9.99 -5.29
N ALA A 173 10.61 9.16 -4.69
CA ALA A 173 12.04 9.40 -4.63
C ALA A 173 12.71 9.42 -6.02
N MET A 174 12.30 8.51 -6.90
CA MET A 174 12.77 8.49 -8.30
C MET A 174 12.32 9.74 -9.07
N ALA A 175 11.07 10.17 -8.91
CA ALA A 175 10.54 11.37 -9.54
C ALA A 175 11.24 12.67 -9.05
N ASN A 176 11.97 12.61 -7.95
CA ASN A 176 12.73 13.70 -7.37
C ASN A 176 14.26 13.46 -7.43
N ASP A 177 14.73 12.57 -8.26
CA ASP A 177 16.15 12.27 -8.48
C ASP A 177 16.93 11.84 -7.24
N LEU A 178 16.24 11.29 -6.23
CA LEU A 178 16.88 10.76 -5.01
C LEU A 178 17.43 9.36 -5.20
N MET A 179 16.88 8.59 -6.14
CA MET A 179 17.32 7.23 -6.47
C MET A 179 17.01 6.89 -7.93
N SER A 180 17.81 5.98 -8.51
CA SER A 180 17.66 5.57 -9.91
C SER A 180 16.77 4.36 -10.12
N LYS A 181 16.43 3.61 -9.06
CA LYS A 181 15.68 2.35 -9.14
C LYS A 181 14.67 2.24 -8.02
N ASN A 182 13.60 1.49 -8.27
CA ASN A 182 12.63 1.14 -7.24
C ASN A 182 13.13 -0.08 -6.45
N TYR A 183 13.89 0.19 -5.39
CA TYR A 183 14.54 -0.86 -4.59
C TYR A 183 13.55 -1.76 -3.84
N ALA A 184 12.34 -1.29 -3.55
CA ALA A 184 11.31 -2.13 -2.92
C ALA A 184 10.77 -3.20 -3.86
N LEU A 185 10.68 -2.93 -5.17
CA LEU A 185 10.23 -3.92 -6.16
C LEU A 185 11.29 -4.98 -6.50
N LEU A 186 12.56 -4.73 -6.15
CA LEU A 186 13.66 -5.67 -6.38
C LEU A 186 13.83 -6.70 -5.24
N THR A 187 12.93 -6.68 -4.26
CA THR A 187 12.93 -7.66 -3.18
C THR A 187 12.36 -8.99 -3.64
N ASN A 188 12.88 -10.07 -3.09
CA ASN A 188 12.32 -11.40 -3.23
C ASN A 188 11.15 -11.54 -2.26
N MET A 189 9.98 -11.79 -2.79
CA MET A 189 8.79 -12.03 -1.98
C MET A 189 8.72 -13.50 -1.57
N PRO A 190 8.23 -13.80 -0.35
CA PRO A 190 7.97 -15.18 0.04
C PRO A 190 6.97 -15.83 -0.92
N LEU A 191 6.91 -17.16 -0.90
CA LEU A 191 5.90 -17.88 -1.67
C LEU A 191 4.51 -17.46 -1.20
N SER A 192 3.62 -17.18 -2.15
CA SER A 192 2.23 -16.93 -1.80
C SER A 192 1.59 -18.23 -1.33
N GLU A 193 0.98 -18.20 -0.16
CA GLU A 193 0.10 -19.30 0.24
C GLU A 193 -1.00 -19.50 -0.81
N PRO A 194 -1.44 -20.76 -1.02
CA PRO A 194 -2.60 -21.02 -1.86
C PRO A 194 -3.76 -20.15 -1.38
N LYS A 195 -4.46 -19.53 -2.32
CA LYS A 195 -5.65 -18.73 -1.97
C LYS A 195 -6.59 -19.62 -1.16
N SER A 196 -6.84 -19.26 0.11
CA SER A 196 -7.85 -19.94 0.90
C SER A 196 -9.19 -19.90 0.14
N GLU A 197 -9.85 -21.05 0.06
CA GLU A 197 -11.20 -21.10 -0.50
C GLU A 197 -12.09 -20.11 0.28
N LYS A 198 -12.80 -19.29 -0.47
CA LYS A 198 -13.79 -18.39 0.12
C LYS A 198 -15.08 -19.18 0.25
N PRO A 199 -15.50 -19.54 1.46
CA PRO A 199 -16.66 -20.40 1.61
C PRO A 199 -17.93 -19.68 1.17
N SER A 200 -18.81 -20.39 0.50
CA SER A 200 -20.23 -20.05 0.32
C SER A 200 -21.04 -20.92 1.27
N PHE A 201 -22.22 -20.47 1.67
CA PHE A 201 -23.16 -21.29 2.42
C PHE A 201 -23.63 -22.45 1.55
N THR A 202 -23.74 -23.66 2.15
CA THR A 202 -24.29 -24.83 1.48
C THR A 202 -25.81 -24.72 1.32
N SER A 203 -26.43 -25.60 0.51
CA SER A 203 -27.87 -25.60 0.33
C SER A 203 -28.61 -25.84 1.65
N GLU A 204 -28.11 -26.77 2.48
CA GLU A 204 -28.66 -27.09 3.80
C GLU A 204 -28.53 -25.92 4.77
N GLN A 205 -27.39 -25.22 4.76
CA GLN A 205 -27.20 -24.02 5.56
C GLN A 205 -28.12 -22.88 5.14
N LEU A 206 -28.35 -22.73 3.83
CA LEU A 206 -29.28 -21.71 3.30
C LEU A 206 -30.71 -22.03 3.71
N GLU A 207 -31.11 -23.29 3.64
CA GLU A 207 -32.47 -23.71 4.04
C GLU A 207 -32.70 -23.45 5.54
N LEU A 208 -31.73 -23.77 6.39
CA LEU A 208 -31.80 -23.44 7.83
C LEU A 208 -31.87 -21.91 8.04
N LEU A 209 -31.08 -21.14 7.32
CA LEU A 209 -31.13 -19.68 7.40
C LEU A 209 -32.51 -19.12 6.99
N TRP A 210 -33.13 -19.68 5.97
CA TRP A 210 -34.51 -19.34 5.56
C TRP A 210 -35.53 -19.66 6.68
N GLN A 211 -35.49 -20.85 7.27
CA GLN A 211 -36.37 -21.22 8.38
C GLN A 211 -36.21 -20.30 9.58
N LEU A 212 -34.97 -19.98 9.95
CA LEU A 212 -34.67 -19.06 11.06
C LEU A 212 -35.06 -17.62 10.74
N SER A 213 -35.10 -17.23 9.46
CA SER A 213 -35.43 -15.84 9.06
C SER A 213 -36.85 -15.42 9.39
N ASP A 214 -37.76 -16.36 9.63
CA ASP A 214 -39.12 -16.05 10.04
C ASP A 214 -39.19 -15.52 11.49
N THR A 215 -38.23 -15.88 12.34
CA THR A 215 -38.25 -15.55 13.76
C THR A 215 -37.07 -14.69 14.21
N GLU A 216 -35.93 -14.78 13.53
CA GLU A 216 -34.70 -14.10 13.92
C GLU A 216 -34.25 -13.05 12.90
N ASP A 217 -34.16 -11.78 13.34
CA ASP A 217 -33.75 -10.65 12.49
C ASP A 217 -32.35 -10.84 11.88
N THR A 218 -31.43 -11.46 12.63
CA THR A 218 -30.08 -11.71 12.13
C THR A 218 -30.08 -12.70 10.96
N ALA A 219 -30.90 -13.75 11.04
CA ALA A 219 -31.08 -14.68 9.93
C ALA A 219 -31.67 -13.99 8.71
N ALA A 220 -32.71 -13.17 8.90
CA ALA A 220 -33.33 -12.38 7.84
C ALA A 220 -32.32 -11.48 7.12
N ILE A 221 -31.42 -10.80 7.87
CA ILE A 221 -30.35 -9.97 7.31
C ILE A 221 -29.33 -10.83 6.54
N ILE A 222 -28.95 -12.01 7.06
CA ILE A 222 -28.01 -12.90 6.37
C ILE A 222 -28.61 -13.44 5.08
N VAL A 223 -29.88 -13.83 5.08
CA VAL A 223 -30.62 -14.25 3.88
C VAL A 223 -30.67 -13.11 2.86
N ALA A 224 -31.04 -11.90 3.28
CA ALA A 224 -31.04 -10.74 2.38
C ALA A 224 -29.65 -10.52 1.75
N LEU A 225 -28.57 -10.61 2.51
CA LEU A 225 -27.20 -10.50 1.99
C LEU A 225 -26.83 -11.63 1.01
N CYS A 226 -27.28 -12.86 1.27
CA CYS A 226 -27.03 -14.03 0.41
C CYS A 226 -27.78 -13.95 -0.94
N TYR A 227 -28.88 -13.25 -1.00
CA TYR A 227 -29.72 -13.17 -2.21
C TYR A 227 -29.69 -11.79 -2.92
N ASN A 228 -28.96 -10.81 -2.37
CA ASN A 228 -28.72 -9.53 -3.04
C ASN A 228 -27.25 -9.28 -3.39
N GLY A 229 -26.34 -10.10 -2.88
CA GLY A 229 -24.92 -10.03 -3.20
C GLY A 229 -24.20 -8.73 -2.81
N MET A 230 -24.79 -7.92 -1.93
CA MET A 230 -24.20 -6.66 -1.46
C MET A 230 -22.98 -6.88 -0.57
N ARG A 231 -22.08 -5.90 -0.53
CA ARG A 231 -21.07 -5.85 0.54
C ARG A 231 -21.74 -5.43 1.85
N LEU A 232 -21.26 -5.96 2.98
CA LEU A 232 -21.83 -5.64 4.28
C LEU A 232 -22.01 -4.12 4.50
N ASN A 233 -20.98 -3.32 4.24
CA ASN A 233 -21.07 -1.88 4.44
C ASN A 233 -22.08 -1.21 3.49
N GLU A 234 -22.20 -1.69 2.25
CA GLU A 234 -23.23 -1.21 1.32
C GLU A 234 -24.64 -1.48 1.89
N PHE A 235 -24.85 -2.68 2.44
CA PHE A 235 -26.13 -3.06 3.06
C PHE A 235 -26.43 -2.23 4.33
N LEU A 236 -25.44 -2.04 5.19
CA LEU A 236 -25.61 -1.25 6.42
C LEU A 236 -25.83 0.24 6.16
N ASP A 237 -25.46 0.74 4.99
CA ASP A 237 -25.66 2.14 4.56
C ASP A 237 -27.01 2.38 3.89
N ILE A 238 -27.82 1.33 3.66
CA ILE A 238 -29.16 1.48 3.07
C ILE A 238 -30.07 2.14 4.07
N LYS A 239 -30.66 3.26 3.68
CA LYS A 239 -31.76 3.90 4.37
C LYS A 239 -33.09 3.36 3.82
N LYS A 240 -34.13 3.44 4.63
CA LYS A 240 -35.48 3.02 4.21
C LYS A 240 -35.99 3.78 2.98
N GLU A 241 -35.62 5.05 2.85
CA GLU A 241 -35.95 5.88 1.68
C GLU A 241 -35.34 5.37 0.35
N HIS A 242 -34.31 4.53 0.43
CA HIS A 242 -33.70 3.93 -0.74
C HIS A 242 -34.43 2.65 -1.22
N VAL A 243 -35.43 2.16 -0.48
CA VAL A 243 -36.13 0.91 -0.75
C VAL A 243 -37.52 1.20 -1.31
N ASP A 244 -37.79 0.75 -2.52
CA ASP A 244 -39.09 0.79 -3.16
C ASP A 244 -39.63 -0.66 -3.25
N LEU A 245 -40.48 -1.05 -2.29
CA LEU A 245 -41.01 -2.40 -2.22
C LEU A 245 -42.01 -2.68 -3.35
N ASP A 246 -42.75 -1.69 -3.81
CA ASP A 246 -43.73 -1.85 -4.89
C ASP A 246 -43.04 -2.23 -6.20
N LYS A 247 -41.88 -1.57 -6.46
CA LYS A 247 -41.04 -1.89 -7.62
C LYS A 247 -40.04 -3.00 -7.34
N ARG A 248 -39.90 -3.42 -6.08
CA ARG A 248 -38.88 -4.37 -5.60
C ARG A 248 -37.47 -3.94 -5.96
N LEU A 249 -37.15 -2.67 -5.71
CA LEU A 249 -35.86 -2.07 -6.03
C LEU A 249 -35.23 -1.43 -4.79
N ILE A 250 -33.91 -1.48 -4.74
CA ILE A 250 -33.10 -0.71 -3.79
C ILE A 250 -32.16 0.17 -4.61
N TYR A 251 -32.23 1.47 -4.36
CA TYR A 251 -31.33 2.46 -4.94
C TYR A 251 -30.14 2.60 -4.00
N ALA A 252 -29.08 1.80 -4.25
CA ALA A 252 -27.93 1.74 -3.34
C ALA A 252 -27.21 3.09 -3.25
N PRO A 253 -27.05 3.68 -2.05
CA PRO A 253 -26.26 4.88 -1.88
C PRO A 253 -24.81 4.58 -2.25
N GLY A 254 -24.17 5.50 -2.97
CA GLY A 254 -22.89 5.36 -3.63
C GLY A 254 -21.88 4.43 -3.00
N SER A 255 -21.30 3.56 -3.78
CA SER A 255 -20.33 2.59 -3.31
C SER A 255 -18.89 3.13 -3.46
N LYS A 256 -17.93 2.45 -2.81
CA LYS A 256 -16.49 2.74 -2.86
C LYS A 256 -15.88 2.69 -4.28
N THR A 257 -16.59 2.11 -5.25
CA THR A 257 -16.13 1.95 -6.63
C THR A 257 -17.09 2.62 -7.59
N GLU A 258 -16.60 3.19 -8.68
CA GLU A 258 -17.44 3.80 -9.74
C GLU A 258 -18.53 2.83 -10.24
N ALA A 259 -18.21 1.55 -10.42
CA ALA A 259 -19.17 0.52 -10.85
C ALA A 259 -20.25 0.19 -9.81
N GLY A 260 -20.13 0.71 -8.61
CA GLY A 260 -21.11 0.50 -7.54
C GLY A 260 -21.86 1.78 -7.16
N LYS A 261 -21.55 2.91 -7.79
CA LYS A 261 -22.30 4.15 -7.62
C LYS A 261 -23.65 4.00 -8.35
N ASP A 262 -24.72 4.40 -7.68
CA ASP A 262 -26.08 4.42 -8.25
C ASP A 262 -26.56 3.05 -8.77
N ARG A 263 -26.06 1.96 -8.20
CA ARG A 263 -26.47 0.62 -8.54
C ARG A 263 -27.90 0.36 -8.07
N ILE A 264 -28.74 -0.12 -8.98
CA ILE A 264 -30.06 -0.64 -8.66
C ILE A 264 -29.91 -2.11 -8.27
N ILE A 265 -30.48 -2.50 -7.12
CA ILE A 265 -30.50 -3.86 -6.62
C ILE A 265 -31.95 -4.34 -6.66
N VAL A 266 -32.18 -5.49 -7.26
CA VAL A 266 -33.49 -6.09 -7.34
C VAL A 266 -33.78 -6.94 -6.11
N ILE A 267 -34.96 -6.78 -5.52
CA ILE A 267 -35.45 -7.62 -4.43
C ILE A 267 -36.20 -8.80 -5.04
N PRO A 268 -35.70 -10.05 -4.93
CA PRO A 268 -36.45 -11.23 -5.30
C PRO A 268 -37.77 -11.29 -4.59
N THR A 269 -38.82 -11.86 -5.24
CA THR A 269 -40.19 -11.90 -4.69
C THR A 269 -40.21 -12.52 -3.30
N ASP A 270 -39.50 -13.62 -3.12
CA ASP A 270 -39.46 -14.35 -1.83
C ASP A 270 -38.80 -13.56 -0.70
N LEU A 271 -38.01 -12.52 -1.01
CA LEU A 271 -37.42 -11.65 -0.01
C LEU A 271 -38.31 -10.48 0.43
N VAL A 272 -39.42 -10.22 -0.26
CA VAL A 272 -40.32 -9.10 0.06
C VAL A 272 -40.74 -9.12 1.52
N PRO A 273 -41.21 -10.25 2.11
CA PRO A 273 -41.60 -10.28 3.52
C PRO A 273 -40.44 -9.94 4.49
N ILE A 274 -39.22 -10.37 4.14
CA ILE A 274 -38.02 -10.02 4.90
C ILE A 274 -37.79 -8.51 4.87
N TYR A 275 -37.88 -7.88 3.71
CA TYR A 275 -37.69 -6.44 3.56
C TYR A 275 -38.81 -5.64 4.23
N GLU A 276 -40.07 -6.08 4.18
CA GLU A 276 -41.19 -5.49 4.92
C GLU A 276 -40.87 -5.46 6.43
N ARG A 277 -40.43 -6.59 6.97
CA ARG A 277 -40.01 -6.69 8.37
C ARG A 277 -38.84 -5.79 8.69
N LEU A 278 -37.81 -5.72 7.87
CA LEU A 278 -36.67 -4.82 8.08
C LEU A 278 -37.10 -3.34 7.99
N MET A 279 -38.03 -3.00 7.11
CA MET A 279 -38.62 -1.67 6.97
C MET A 279 -39.43 -1.26 8.21
N SER A 280 -40.04 -2.21 8.94
CA SER A 280 -40.81 -1.94 10.16
C SER A 280 -39.92 -1.68 11.41
N MET A 281 -38.62 -2.02 11.36
CA MET A 281 -37.73 -1.77 12.48
C MET A 281 -37.57 -0.27 12.78
N PRO A 282 -37.26 0.13 14.04
CA PRO A 282 -37.07 1.54 14.38
C PRO A 282 -35.84 2.14 13.68
N GLY A 283 -35.88 3.45 13.36
CA GLY A 283 -34.76 4.19 12.82
C GLY A 283 -34.81 4.41 11.30
N GLU A 284 -33.82 5.12 10.80
CA GLU A 284 -33.71 5.60 9.42
C GLU A 284 -33.15 4.51 8.45
N TYR A 285 -32.28 3.64 8.98
CA TYR A 285 -31.59 2.62 8.17
C TYR A 285 -32.41 1.34 8.08
N LEU A 286 -32.21 0.58 7.00
CA LEU A 286 -32.85 -0.72 6.79
C LEU A 286 -32.40 -1.73 7.86
N CYS A 287 -31.12 -1.69 8.23
CA CYS A 287 -30.53 -2.53 9.27
C CYS A 287 -30.07 -1.65 10.44
N THR A 288 -30.84 -1.66 11.52
CA THR A 288 -30.62 -0.80 12.68
C THR A 288 -30.33 -1.58 13.94
N SER A 289 -29.55 -0.96 14.83
CA SER A 289 -29.42 -1.44 16.21
C SER A 289 -30.74 -1.27 16.98
N PRO A 290 -30.93 -1.92 18.14
CA PRO A 290 -32.11 -1.71 18.98
C PRO A 290 -32.38 -0.26 19.36
N LYS A 291 -31.37 0.63 19.22
CA LYS A 291 -31.47 2.07 19.46
C LYS A 291 -31.83 2.86 18.19
N GLY A 292 -32.20 2.20 17.09
CA GLY A 292 -32.54 2.84 15.81
C GLY A 292 -31.37 3.45 15.05
N LYS A 293 -30.13 3.15 15.43
CA LYS A 293 -28.92 3.67 14.76
C LYS A 293 -28.31 2.64 13.82
N ARG A 294 -27.66 3.12 12.74
CA ARG A 294 -26.85 2.31 11.86
C ARG A 294 -25.86 1.43 12.65
N TYR A 295 -25.77 0.16 12.31
CA TYR A 295 -24.73 -0.70 12.88
C TYR A 295 -23.33 -0.30 12.40
N ASN A 296 -22.39 -0.29 13.35
CA ASN A 296 -20.96 -0.32 13.00
C ASN A 296 -20.60 -1.69 12.44
N ASP A 297 -19.81 -1.74 11.35
CA ASP A 297 -19.36 -2.97 10.69
C ASP A 297 -18.75 -3.99 11.68
N ARG A 298 -17.84 -3.55 12.54
CA ARG A 298 -17.19 -4.41 13.53
C ARG A 298 -18.18 -4.99 14.54
N ASN A 299 -19.14 -4.17 14.99
CA ASN A 299 -20.15 -4.61 15.95
C ASN A 299 -21.13 -5.59 15.29
N PHE A 300 -21.55 -5.33 14.07
CA PHE A 300 -22.39 -6.25 13.31
C PHE A 300 -21.71 -7.61 13.14
N ARG A 301 -20.45 -7.63 12.70
CA ARG A 301 -19.69 -8.86 12.52
C ARG A 301 -19.61 -9.66 13.81
N ASN A 302 -19.11 -9.04 14.88
CA ASN A 302 -18.75 -9.78 16.10
C ASN A 302 -19.96 -10.11 16.98
N ARG A 303 -20.96 -9.23 17.07
CA ARG A 303 -22.07 -9.38 18.01
C ARG A 303 -23.33 -9.98 17.38
N LEU A 304 -23.46 -9.89 16.08
CA LEU A 304 -24.62 -10.44 15.37
C LEU A 304 -24.19 -11.60 14.50
N PHE A 305 -23.40 -11.35 13.44
CA PHE A 305 -23.10 -12.33 12.43
C PHE A 305 -22.40 -13.57 12.99
N TYR A 306 -21.24 -13.41 13.62
CA TYR A 306 -20.50 -14.56 14.14
C TYR A 306 -21.20 -15.22 15.32
N ALA A 307 -21.74 -14.44 16.26
CA ALA A 307 -22.48 -15.00 17.38
C ALA A 307 -23.70 -15.83 16.93
N PHE A 308 -24.43 -15.35 15.92
CA PHE A 308 -25.55 -16.09 15.33
C PHE A 308 -25.07 -17.37 14.63
N LEU A 309 -24.02 -17.32 13.82
CA LEU A 309 -23.51 -18.49 13.14
C LEU A 309 -23.00 -19.56 14.13
N ASP A 310 -22.33 -19.14 15.19
CA ASP A 310 -21.83 -20.04 16.24
C ASP A 310 -22.99 -20.68 17.01
N GLN A 311 -24.01 -19.89 17.36
CA GLN A 311 -25.22 -20.37 18.06
C GLN A 311 -25.94 -21.49 17.27
N HIS A 312 -25.99 -21.36 15.95
CA HIS A 312 -26.72 -22.31 15.08
C HIS A 312 -25.78 -23.33 14.38
N GLY A 313 -24.51 -23.41 14.75
CA GLY A 313 -23.55 -24.37 14.17
C GLY A 313 -23.27 -24.15 12.68
N LEU A 314 -23.47 -22.92 12.18
CA LEU A 314 -23.33 -22.58 10.75
C LEU A 314 -21.90 -22.22 10.35
N ASN A 315 -20.94 -22.16 11.29
CA ASN A 315 -19.55 -21.80 11.04
C ASN A 315 -18.55 -22.67 11.82
N PRO A 316 -18.64 -24.01 11.72
CA PRO A 316 -17.84 -24.90 12.58
C PRO A 316 -16.34 -24.79 12.37
N ASP A 317 -15.90 -24.35 11.20
CA ASP A 317 -14.49 -24.18 10.85
C ASP A 317 -14.00 -22.71 10.91
N GLY A 318 -14.87 -21.79 11.37
CA GLY A 318 -14.54 -20.36 11.52
C GLY A 318 -14.27 -19.61 10.20
N LYS A 319 -14.57 -20.19 9.04
CA LYS A 319 -14.21 -19.61 7.73
C LYS A 319 -15.26 -18.67 7.16
N HIS A 320 -16.52 -18.79 7.57
CA HIS A 320 -17.57 -17.90 7.09
C HIS A 320 -17.35 -16.46 7.59
N SER A 321 -17.65 -15.51 6.73
CA SER A 321 -17.62 -14.08 7.01
C SER A 321 -18.80 -13.41 6.28
N PRO A 322 -19.16 -12.15 6.55
CA PRO A 322 -20.20 -11.47 5.77
C PRO A 322 -19.94 -11.45 4.25
N ASN A 323 -18.66 -11.54 3.82
CA ASN A 323 -18.37 -11.72 2.40
C ASN A 323 -18.80 -13.09 1.86
N SER A 324 -18.93 -14.10 2.72
CA SER A 324 -19.43 -15.42 2.33
C SER A 324 -20.86 -15.34 1.79
N CYS A 325 -21.69 -14.44 2.31
CA CYS A 325 -23.03 -14.17 1.73
C CYS A 325 -22.93 -13.75 0.27
N ARG A 326 -22.01 -12.83 -0.05
CA ARG A 326 -21.79 -12.37 -1.42
C ARG A 326 -21.19 -13.48 -2.31
N HIS A 327 -20.35 -14.35 -1.77
CA HIS A 327 -19.85 -15.53 -2.49
C HIS A 327 -20.98 -16.53 -2.75
N THR A 328 -21.87 -16.72 -1.79
CA THR A 328 -23.09 -17.52 -1.94
C THR A 328 -23.97 -16.98 -3.05
N TYR A 329 -24.22 -15.66 -3.08
CA TYR A 329 -24.98 -15.05 -4.17
C TYR A 329 -24.36 -15.33 -5.53
N ALA A 330 -23.07 -15.12 -5.66
CA ALA A 330 -22.36 -15.37 -6.90
C ALA A 330 -22.41 -16.87 -7.29
N TYR A 331 -22.28 -17.78 -6.33
CA TYR A 331 -22.47 -19.21 -6.55
C TYR A 331 -23.88 -19.54 -7.03
N LEU A 332 -24.92 -18.97 -6.41
CA LEU A 332 -26.31 -19.15 -6.82
C LEU A 332 -26.55 -18.65 -8.25
N CYS A 333 -25.98 -17.49 -8.63
CA CYS A 333 -26.08 -16.99 -9.99
C CYS A 333 -25.51 -17.98 -11.02
N VAL A 334 -24.40 -18.65 -10.69
CA VAL A 334 -23.79 -19.67 -11.55
C VAL A 334 -24.67 -20.94 -11.56
N LYS A 335 -25.05 -21.43 -10.39
CA LYS A 335 -25.88 -22.64 -10.22
C LYS A 335 -27.17 -22.55 -10.98
N TYR A 336 -27.84 -21.39 -10.96
CA TYR A 336 -29.11 -21.15 -11.68
C TYR A 336 -28.88 -20.56 -13.08
N LYS A 337 -27.65 -20.58 -13.60
CA LYS A 337 -27.31 -20.19 -14.98
C LYS A 337 -27.80 -18.79 -15.36
N LEU A 338 -27.72 -17.84 -14.42
CA LEU A 338 -28.00 -16.44 -14.75
C LEU A 338 -27.05 -15.97 -15.86
N GLU A 339 -27.58 -15.13 -16.75
CA GLU A 339 -26.75 -14.53 -17.80
C GLU A 339 -25.59 -13.76 -17.19
N GLN A 340 -24.40 -13.93 -17.77
CA GLN A 340 -23.14 -13.48 -17.21
C GLN A 340 -23.07 -11.96 -17.00
N LYS A 341 -23.62 -11.20 -17.96
CA LYS A 341 -23.67 -9.74 -17.86
C LYS A 341 -24.62 -9.32 -16.74
N ALA A 342 -25.81 -9.94 -16.67
CA ALA A 342 -26.76 -9.72 -15.58
C ALA A 342 -26.13 -10.03 -14.21
N THR A 343 -25.38 -11.12 -14.10
CA THR A 343 -24.64 -11.48 -12.87
C THR A 343 -23.64 -10.40 -12.49
N MET A 344 -22.87 -9.87 -13.44
CA MET A 344 -21.90 -8.78 -13.16
C MET A 344 -22.59 -7.51 -12.67
N ASP A 345 -23.68 -7.12 -13.32
CA ASP A 345 -24.44 -5.92 -12.97
C ASP A 345 -25.11 -6.07 -11.60
N LEU A 346 -25.72 -7.22 -11.32
CA LEU A 346 -26.35 -7.55 -10.03
C LEU A 346 -25.34 -7.58 -8.88
N ILE A 347 -24.15 -8.17 -9.10
CA ILE A 347 -23.09 -8.23 -8.07
C ILE A 347 -22.36 -6.87 -7.94
N GLY A 348 -22.29 -6.08 -9.01
CA GLY A 348 -21.53 -4.83 -9.05
C GLY A 348 -20.01 -5.08 -9.10
N HIS A 349 -19.55 -5.96 -9.99
CA HIS A 349 -18.14 -6.18 -10.27
C HIS A 349 -17.68 -5.31 -11.44
N ALA A 350 -16.70 -4.43 -11.16
CA ALA A 350 -16.10 -3.57 -12.19
C ALA A 350 -15.24 -4.33 -13.21
N LYS A 351 -14.83 -5.57 -12.90
CA LYS A 351 -13.96 -6.39 -13.75
C LYS A 351 -14.53 -7.80 -13.91
N PHE A 352 -14.60 -8.25 -15.15
CA PHE A 352 -14.98 -9.62 -15.51
C PHE A 352 -14.11 -10.68 -14.81
N SER A 353 -12.81 -10.45 -14.65
CA SER A 353 -11.90 -11.40 -14.02
C SER A 353 -12.32 -11.83 -12.60
N THR A 354 -12.96 -10.93 -11.84
CA THR A 354 -13.46 -11.26 -10.49
C THR A 354 -14.69 -12.17 -10.56
N THR A 355 -15.55 -12.00 -11.54
CA THR A 355 -16.70 -12.86 -11.77
C THR A 355 -16.26 -14.19 -12.40
N ALA A 356 -15.30 -14.16 -13.32
CA ALA A 356 -14.74 -15.36 -13.94
C ALA A 356 -14.06 -16.31 -12.93
N GLU A 357 -13.37 -15.78 -11.90
CA GLU A 357 -12.83 -16.61 -10.82
C GLU A 357 -13.94 -17.36 -10.07
N ILE A 358 -15.10 -16.74 -9.86
CA ILE A 358 -16.24 -17.34 -9.18
C ILE A 358 -16.89 -18.40 -10.07
N TYR A 359 -17.09 -18.10 -11.37
CA TYR A 359 -17.59 -19.07 -12.34
C TYR A 359 -16.66 -20.28 -12.43
N ALA A 360 -15.35 -20.07 -12.55
CA ALA A 360 -14.38 -21.16 -12.61
C ALA A 360 -14.42 -22.05 -11.35
N THR A 361 -14.51 -21.46 -10.17
CA THR A 361 -14.55 -22.20 -8.90
C THR A 361 -15.87 -22.95 -8.71
N ALA A 362 -17.00 -22.36 -9.08
CA ALA A 362 -18.32 -22.98 -8.99
C ALA A 362 -18.44 -24.14 -9.99
N THR A 363 -18.00 -23.94 -11.22
CA THR A 363 -18.05 -24.96 -12.28
C THR A 363 -17.12 -26.14 -11.99
N ALA A 364 -15.94 -25.90 -11.40
CA ALA A 364 -15.00 -26.99 -11.07
C ALA A 364 -15.52 -27.91 -9.95
N LYS A 365 -16.44 -27.44 -9.10
CA LYS A 365 -17.03 -28.24 -8.01
C LYS A 365 -18.32 -28.96 -8.40
N ASP A 366 -18.94 -28.56 -9.47
CA ASP A 366 -20.21 -29.15 -9.93
C ASP A 366 -19.97 -30.09 -11.13
N ILE A 367 -19.53 -31.33 -10.80
CA ILE A 367 -19.28 -32.38 -11.80
C ILE A 367 -20.54 -32.69 -12.59
N GLU A 368 -21.72 -32.65 -11.96
CA GLU A 368 -23.00 -32.90 -12.59
C GLU A 368 -23.32 -31.83 -13.65
N PHE A 369 -23.02 -30.57 -13.37
CA PHE A 369 -23.09 -29.49 -14.35
C PHE A 369 -22.16 -29.72 -15.54
N LEU A 370 -20.90 -30.14 -15.30
CA LEU A 370 -19.92 -30.43 -16.38
C LEU A 370 -20.38 -31.58 -17.24
N ILE A 371 -20.99 -32.63 -16.67
CA ILE A 371 -21.57 -33.74 -17.42
C ILE A 371 -22.72 -33.25 -18.29
N GLN A 372 -23.63 -32.45 -17.72
CA GLN A 372 -24.78 -31.91 -18.49
C GLN A 372 -24.31 -30.99 -19.63
N GLU A 373 -23.28 -30.17 -19.43
CA GLU A 373 -22.74 -29.33 -20.50
C GLU A 373 -22.02 -30.16 -21.60
N ALA A 374 -21.29 -31.21 -21.20
CA ALA A 374 -20.64 -32.13 -22.14
C ALA A 374 -21.69 -32.90 -22.98
N ASP A 375 -22.82 -33.32 -22.39
CA ASP A 375 -23.89 -34.02 -23.08
C ASP A 375 -24.62 -33.15 -24.13
N LYS A 376 -24.61 -31.82 -23.98
CA LYS A 376 -25.11 -30.91 -25.01
C LYS A 376 -24.31 -30.96 -26.31
N LEU A 377 -23.03 -31.31 -26.26
CA LEU A 377 -22.19 -31.45 -27.46
C LEU A 377 -22.55 -32.66 -28.32
N ARG A 378 -23.24 -33.67 -27.76
CA ARG A 378 -23.69 -34.86 -28.47
C ARG A 378 -24.97 -34.65 -29.26
N ARG A 379 -25.70 -33.56 -29.05
CA ARG A 379 -27.03 -33.29 -29.64
C ARG A 379 -26.97 -32.41 -30.89
N ARG A 380 -25.80 -32.18 -31.44
CA ARG A 380 -25.60 -31.56 -32.75
C ARG A 380 -24.94 -32.59 -33.68
#